data_eca605ee54bba8d8e39e1fac174547fe
#
_entry.id   eca605ee54bba8d8e39e1fac174547fe
#
_cell.length_a   1.000
_cell.length_b   1.000
_cell.length_c   1.000
_cell.angle_alpha   90.00
_cell.angle_beta   90.00
_cell.angle_gamma   90.00
#
_symmetry.space_group_name_H-M   'P 1'
#
loop_
_entity.id
_entity.type
_entity.pdbx_description
1 polymer ?
#
loop_
_entity_poly.entity_id
_entity_poly.type
_entity_poly.pdbx_seq_one_letter_code
_entity_poly.pdbx_strand_id
1 'polypeptide(L)'
;MTTLPQTRGKLTQGRVLADLTWLRVGGPADWFYQPADAEDLADFLGKLDASVPVFPMGVGSNLIVRDGGLRAVVIRLGRGFNGIEIDGNTVIAGAAALDAHVAKKAADAGLDLTFLRTIPGSIGGAVRMNAGCYGTYTADHFIWAEVVTRTGEIMRLGPEDLQFQYRQTAWPEGAVLIRAAFEASNGVPEELHARMQEQLAKRDETQPTKDRTAGSTFRNPAGFSSTGRADDSHDLKAWKVIDDAG
;
A
#
# COMPACT_ATOMS: atom_id res chain seq x y z
N MET A 1 -30.50 12.89 1.84
CA MET A 1 -29.55 11.97 1.12
C MET A 1 -28.51 12.85 0.45
N THR A 2 -27.25 12.68 0.76
CA THR A 2 -26.17 13.44 0.10
C THR A 2 -26.07 13.01 -1.35
N THR A 3 -26.28 13.94 -2.28
CA THR A 3 -26.15 13.68 -3.70
C THR A 3 -24.65 13.62 -4.02
N LEU A 4 -24.16 12.47 -4.51
CA LEU A 4 -22.76 12.34 -4.91
C LEU A 4 -22.51 12.99 -6.28
N PRO A 5 -21.28 13.46 -6.54
CA PRO A 5 -20.89 13.98 -7.83
C PRO A 5 -21.05 12.92 -8.94
N GLN A 6 -21.31 13.37 -10.16
CA GLN A 6 -21.22 12.51 -11.33
C GLN A 6 -19.76 12.12 -11.58
N THR A 7 -19.54 10.95 -12.16
CA THR A 7 -18.20 10.41 -12.42
C THR A 7 -18.21 9.63 -13.74
N ARG A 8 -17.08 9.59 -14.42
CA ARG A 8 -16.84 8.72 -15.59
C ARG A 8 -16.52 7.28 -15.18
N GLY A 9 -16.00 7.12 -13.97
CA GLY A 9 -15.71 5.82 -13.37
C GLY A 9 -16.95 5.09 -12.88
N LYS A 10 -16.73 4.01 -12.14
CA LYS A 10 -17.81 3.18 -11.62
C LYS A 10 -18.10 3.52 -10.17
N LEU A 11 -19.33 3.95 -9.88
CA LEU A 11 -19.84 4.18 -8.54
C LEU A 11 -20.90 3.13 -8.19
N THR A 12 -20.73 2.45 -7.05
CA THR A 12 -21.64 1.36 -6.61
C THR A 12 -22.06 1.60 -5.17
N GLN A 13 -23.35 1.66 -4.90
CA GLN A 13 -23.88 1.79 -3.54
C GLN A 13 -23.93 0.42 -2.84
N GLY A 14 -23.62 0.41 -1.54
CA GLY A 14 -23.78 -0.79 -0.71
C GLY A 14 -22.85 -1.94 -1.08
N ARG A 15 -21.69 -1.69 -1.67
CA ARG A 15 -20.75 -2.73 -2.11
C ARG A 15 -20.17 -3.47 -0.91
N VAL A 16 -20.46 -4.76 -0.76
CA VAL A 16 -19.84 -5.64 0.23
C VAL A 16 -18.34 -5.75 -0.03
N LEU A 17 -17.51 -5.59 1.00
CA LEU A 17 -16.06 -5.50 0.89
C LEU A 17 -15.35 -6.83 1.16
N ALA A 18 -16.03 -7.84 1.67
CA ALA A 18 -15.44 -9.12 2.08
C ALA A 18 -14.61 -9.79 0.98
N ASP A 19 -15.06 -9.80 -0.27
CA ASP A 19 -14.35 -10.39 -1.42
C ASP A 19 -13.16 -9.55 -1.90
N LEU A 20 -13.03 -8.32 -1.39
CA LEU A 20 -11.95 -7.38 -1.70
C LEU A 20 -10.86 -7.34 -0.62
N THR A 21 -11.08 -7.97 0.53
CA THR A 21 -10.09 -8.08 1.61
C THR A 21 -9.38 -9.43 1.54
N TRP A 22 -8.11 -9.45 1.96
CA TRP A 22 -7.36 -10.71 2.04
C TRP A 22 -7.97 -11.69 3.04
N LEU A 23 -8.42 -11.17 4.20
CA LEU A 23 -9.06 -11.96 5.25
C LEU A 23 -10.45 -12.49 4.85
N ARG A 24 -11.04 -11.96 3.76
CA ARG A 24 -12.37 -12.35 3.27
C ARG A 24 -13.53 -12.05 4.22
N VAL A 25 -13.37 -11.01 5.04
CA VAL A 25 -14.43 -10.45 5.91
C VAL A 25 -14.64 -8.97 5.58
N GLY A 26 -15.83 -8.46 5.83
CA GLY A 26 -16.16 -7.05 5.70
C GLY A 26 -17.55 -6.79 5.18
N GLY A 27 -18.29 -5.93 5.89
CA GLY A 27 -19.59 -5.44 5.48
C GLY A 27 -19.53 -4.44 4.31
N PRO A 28 -20.66 -3.78 3.99
CA PRO A 28 -20.77 -2.91 2.84
C PRO A 28 -20.09 -1.55 3.06
N ALA A 29 -19.54 -0.98 1.99
CA ALA A 29 -19.28 0.45 1.91
C ALA A 29 -20.58 1.19 1.57
N ASP A 30 -20.84 2.36 2.14
CA ASP A 30 -21.99 3.18 1.71
C ASP A 30 -21.89 3.46 0.22
N TRP A 31 -20.68 3.78 -0.26
CA TRP A 31 -20.36 3.93 -1.67
C TRP A 31 -18.98 3.33 -1.98
N PHE A 32 -18.87 2.70 -3.13
CA PHE A 32 -17.62 2.15 -3.64
C PHE A 32 -17.34 2.79 -5.01
N TYR A 33 -16.23 3.51 -5.09
CA TYR A 33 -15.85 4.28 -6.27
C TYR A 33 -14.57 3.74 -6.90
N GLN A 34 -14.62 3.50 -8.20
CA GLN A 34 -13.49 3.14 -9.03
C GLN A 34 -13.33 4.21 -10.11
N PRO A 35 -12.43 5.18 -9.92
CA PRO A 35 -12.22 6.25 -10.90
C PRO A 35 -11.68 5.71 -12.22
N ALA A 36 -12.05 6.37 -13.31
CA ALA A 36 -11.55 6.05 -14.64
C ALA A 36 -10.07 6.41 -14.78
N ASP A 37 -9.69 7.59 -14.30
CA ASP A 37 -8.34 8.15 -14.30
C ASP A 37 -8.17 9.22 -13.20
N ALA A 38 -7.00 9.87 -13.16
CA ALA A 38 -6.67 10.87 -12.15
C ALA A 38 -7.56 12.13 -12.24
N GLU A 39 -7.96 12.53 -13.44
CA GLU A 39 -8.84 13.69 -13.65
C GLU A 39 -10.24 13.40 -13.13
N ASP A 40 -10.78 12.21 -13.40
CA ASP A 40 -12.09 11.78 -12.89
C ASP A 40 -12.08 11.73 -11.36
N LEU A 41 -10.98 11.24 -10.75
CA LEU A 41 -10.79 11.23 -9.31
C LEU A 41 -10.74 12.64 -8.73
N ALA A 42 -9.99 13.54 -9.37
CA ALA A 42 -9.82 14.94 -8.97
C ALA A 42 -11.17 15.68 -9.03
N ASP A 43 -11.88 15.55 -10.15
CA ASP A 43 -13.20 16.16 -10.34
C ASP A 43 -14.22 15.65 -9.32
N PHE A 44 -14.24 14.34 -9.07
CA PHE A 44 -15.11 13.73 -8.07
C PHE A 44 -14.81 14.24 -6.65
N LEU A 45 -13.54 14.21 -6.21
CA LEU A 45 -13.15 14.65 -4.87
C LEU A 45 -13.40 16.16 -4.66
N GLY A 46 -13.09 16.97 -5.66
CA GLY A 46 -13.30 18.42 -5.60
C GLY A 46 -14.76 18.85 -5.48
N LYS A 47 -15.68 18.01 -5.96
CA LYS A 47 -17.13 18.23 -5.89
C LYS A 47 -17.83 17.50 -4.75
N LEU A 48 -17.15 16.54 -4.12
CA LEU A 48 -17.70 15.73 -3.05
C LEU A 48 -17.83 16.57 -1.78
N ASP A 49 -19.01 16.58 -1.14
CA ASP A 49 -19.24 17.29 0.10
C ASP A 49 -18.19 16.92 1.16
N ALA A 50 -17.61 17.94 1.81
CA ALA A 50 -16.52 17.78 2.76
C ALA A 50 -16.89 16.89 3.96
N SER A 51 -18.17 16.82 4.33
CA SER A 51 -18.66 15.97 5.41
C SER A 51 -18.69 14.47 5.08
N VAL A 52 -18.58 14.11 3.80
CA VAL A 52 -18.58 12.71 3.36
C VAL A 52 -17.18 12.11 3.54
N PRO A 53 -17.02 11.11 4.42
CA PRO A 53 -15.72 10.48 4.61
C PRO A 53 -15.24 9.74 3.34
N VAL A 54 -13.93 9.81 3.10
CA VAL A 54 -13.25 9.10 2.00
C VAL A 54 -12.29 8.08 2.58
N PHE A 55 -12.33 6.86 2.05
CA PHE A 55 -11.46 5.77 2.46
C PHE A 55 -10.75 5.14 1.25
N PRO A 56 -9.50 5.52 0.96
CA PRO A 56 -8.70 4.85 -0.07
C PRO A 56 -8.39 3.40 0.31
N MET A 57 -8.67 2.46 -0.59
CA MET A 57 -8.45 1.04 -0.37
C MET A 57 -7.58 0.45 -1.49
N GLY A 58 -6.48 -0.21 -1.13
CA GLY A 58 -5.66 -1.01 -2.04
C GLY A 58 -6.22 -2.42 -2.21
N VAL A 59 -5.33 -3.42 -2.20
CA VAL A 59 -5.70 -4.85 -2.35
C VAL A 59 -6.27 -5.48 -1.07
N GLY A 60 -6.39 -4.71 0.02
CA GLY A 60 -7.02 -5.17 1.26
C GLY A 60 -6.21 -6.20 2.07
N SER A 61 -4.88 -6.26 1.86
CA SER A 61 -3.98 -7.21 2.54
C SER A 61 -3.70 -6.86 4.00
N ASN A 62 -3.88 -5.60 4.39
CA ASN A 62 -3.64 -5.08 5.74
C ASN A 62 -4.91 -4.39 6.28
N LEU A 63 -6.07 -4.97 6.01
CA LEU A 63 -7.34 -4.36 6.33
C LEU A 63 -8.32 -5.38 6.89
N ILE A 64 -8.92 -5.04 8.03
CA ILE A 64 -10.04 -5.75 8.62
C ILE A 64 -11.24 -4.79 8.61
N VAL A 65 -12.27 -5.13 7.85
CA VAL A 65 -13.53 -4.40 7.81
C VAL A 65 -14.54 -5.17 8.63
N ARG A 66 -15.20 -4.51 9.58
CA ARG A 66 -16.27 -5.11 10.40
C ARG A 66 -17.55 -5.32 9.58
N ASP A 67 -18.47 -6.17 10.09
CA ASP A 67 -19.74 -6.51 9.41
C ASP A 67 -20.63 -5.29 9.16
N GLY A 68 -20.56 -4.27 10.03
CA GLY A 68 -21.25 -2.99 9.83
C GLY A 68 -20.77 -2.18 8.63
N GLY A 69 -19.64 -2.56 8.03
CA GLY A 69 -19.09 -1.92 6.85
C GLY A 69 -18.42 -0.56 7.13
N LEU A 70 -18.32 0.26 6.08
CA LEU A 70 -17.70 1.58 6.12
C LEU A 70 -18.72 2.67 5.72
N ARG A 71 -18.96 3.63 6.61
CA ARG A 71 -19.77 4.83 6.36
C ARG A 71 -18.96 5.88 5.60
N ALA A 72 -18.58 5.54 4.37
CA ALA A 72 -17.66 6.33 3.56
C ALA A 72 -17.84 6.05 2.07
N VAL A 73 -17.23 6.91 1.25
CA VAL A 73 -16.88 6.57 -0.13
C VAL A 73 -15.55 5.81 -0.09
N VAL A 74 -15.59 4.50 -0.30
CA VAL A 74 -14.39 3.68 -0.46
C VAL A 74 -13.89 3.83 -1.89
N ILE A 75 -12.66 4.34 -2.05
CA ILE A 75 -12.03 4.55 -3.35
C ILE A 75 -11.03 3.45 -3.62
N ARG A 76 -11.23 2.68 -4.69
CA ARG A 76 -10.29 1.66 -5.13
C ARG A 76 -9.81 1.94 -6.54
N LEU A 77 -8.54 2.25 -6.67
CA LEU A 77 -7.90 2.53 -7.95
C LEU A 77 -7.82 1.25 -8.81
N GLY A 78 -8.13 1.42 -10.08
CA GLY A 78 -8.14 0.34 -11.07
C GLY A 78 -6.89 0.31 -11.96
N ARG A 79 -7.02 -0.33 -13.13
CA ARG A 79 -5.93 -0.52 -14.09
C ARG A 79 -5.30 0.77 -14.61
N GLY A 80 -6.04 1.89 -14.64
CA GLY A 80 -5.50 3.19 -15.04
C GLY A 80 -4.39 3.72 -14.10
N PHE A 81 -4.23 3.10 -12.92
CA PHE A 81 -3.26 3.52 -11.90
C PHE A 81 -2.23 2.44 -11.57
N ASN A 82 -1.99 1.48 -12.46
CA ASN A 82 -1.04 0.39 -12.23
C ASN A 82 0.17 0.41 -13.17
N GLY A 83 0.37 1.49 -13.93
CA GLY A 83 1.55 1.69 -14.78
C GLY A 83 2.83 1.63 -13.96
N ILE A 84 3.90 1.13 -14.59
CA ILE A 84 5.25 1.12 -14.01
C ILE A 84 6.19 1.65 -15.11
N GLU A 85 6.92 2.70 -14.81
CA GLU A 85 7.87 3.35 -15.72
C GLU A 85 9.24 3.33 -15.08
N ILE A 86 10.29 3.26 -15.90
CA ILE A 86 11.68 3.31 -15.46
C ILE A 86 12.36 4.45 -16.22
N ASP A 87 12.97 5.35 -15.47
CA ASP A 87 13.73 6.49 -15.96
C ASP A 87 15.08 6.56 -15.24
N GLY A 88 16.13 6.07 -15.91
CA GLY A 88 17.44 5.89 -15.27
C GLY A 88 17.32 4.98 -14.05
N ASN A 89 17.71 5.48 -12.89
CA ASN A 89 17.62 4.76 -11.59
C ASN A 89 16.29 5.01 -10.86
N THR A 90 15.35 5.73 -11.49
CA THR A 90 14.06 6.03 -10.89
C THR A 90 12.99 5.06 -11.41
N VAL A 91 12.27 4.46 -10.50
CA VAL A 91 11.10 3.63 -10.80
C VAL A 91 9.85 4.40 -10.38
N ILE A 92 8.99 4.74 -11.36
CA ILE A 92 7.72 5.42 -11.13
C ILE A 92 6.61 4.39 -11.23
N ALA A 93 5.84 4.22 -10.18
CA ALA A 93 4.79 3.21 -10.12
C ALA A 93 3.44 3.80 -9.69
N GLY A 94 2.40 3.44 -10.40
CA GLY A 94 1.03 3.78 -10.05
C GLY A 94 0.61 3.14 -8.73
N ALA A 95 -0.25 3.81 -7.98
CA ALA A 95 -0.65 3.38 -6.63
C ALA A 95 -1.35 2.02 -6.58
N ALA A 96 -1.97 1.60 -7.68
CA ALA A 96 -2.60 0.28 -7.82
C ALA A 96 -1.64 -0.80 -8.36
N ALA A 97 -0.38 -0.46 -8.71
CA ALA A 97 0.62 -1.44 -9.08
C ALA A 97 0.94 -2.33 -7.89
N LEU A 98 0.95 -3.65 -8.10
CA LEU A 98 1.31 -4.60 -7.06
C LEU A 98 2.80 -4.48 -6.74
N ASP A 99 3.15 -4.45 -5.45
CA ASP A 99 4.53 -4.35 -4.98
C ASP A 99 5.43 -5.41 -5.62
N ALA A 100 4.95 -6.65 -5.70
CA ALA A 100 5.66 -7.75 -6.34
C ALA A 100 5.90 -7.55 -7.85
N HIS A 101 5.01 -6.86 -8.57
CA HIS A 101 5.19 -6.55 -9.98
C HIS A 101 6.20 -5.43 -10.19
N VAL A 102 6.20 -4.42 -9.28
CA VAL A 102 7.19 -3.35 -9.29
C VAL A 102 8.59 -3.91 -9.05
N ALA A 103 8.76 -4.75 -8.00
CA ALA A 103 10.02 -5.43 -7.72
C ALA A 103 10.55 -6.21 -8.92
N LYS A 104 9.67 -7.00 -9.55
CA LYS A 104 10.06 -7.80 -10.72
C LYS A 104 10.49 -6.92 -11.90
N LYS A 105 9.70 -5.90 -12.25
CA LYS A 105 10.00 -5.01 -13.38
C LYS A 105 11.27 -4.18 -13.15
N ALA A 106 11.52 -3.75 -11.91
CA ALA A 106 12.75 -3.08 -11.52
C ALA A 106 13.96 -4.04 -11.71
N ALA A 107 13.88 -5.27 -11.18
CA ALA A 107 14.93 -6.27 -11.31
C ALA A 107 15.23 -6.65 -12.78
N ASP A 108 14.19 -6.77 -13.63
CA ASP A 108 14.35 -7.00 -15.08
C ASP A 108 15.18 -5.87 -15.76
N ALA A 109 15.17 -4.66 -15.17
CA ALA A 109 15.95 -3.51 -15.60
C ALA A 109 17.27 -3.30 -14.83
N GLY A 110 17.64 -4.24 -13.96
CA GLY A 110 18.87 -4.14 -13.16
C GLY A 110 18.77 -3.16 -12.00
N LEU A 111 17.56 -2.90 -11.48
CA LEU A 111 17.29 -1.96 -10.38
C LEU A 111 16.80 -2.72 -9.14
N ASP A 112 17.43 -2.46 -7.99
CA ASP A 112 17.13 -3.16 -6.75
C ASP A 112 15.99 -2.49 -5.96
N LEU A 113 14.80 -3.03 -6.10
CA LEU A 113 13.64 -2.84 -5.22
C LEU A 113 13.12 -4.21 -4.74
N THR A 114 14.01 -5.16 -4.54
CA THR A 114 13.68 -6.56 -4.21
C THR A 114 12.89 -6.71 -2.92
N PHE A 115 13.03 -5.77 -1.96
CA PHE A 115 12.26 -5.77 -0.72
C PHE A 115 10.74 -5.72 -0.93
N LEU A 116 10.29 -5.12 -2.03
CA LEU A 116 8.86 -5.06 -2.38
C LEU A 116 8.28 -6.44 -2.76
N ARG A 117 9.14 -7.41 -3.14
CA ARG A 117 8.70 -8.71 -3.67
C ARG A 117 7.81 -9.49 -2.73
N THR A 118 8.05 -9.38 -1.45
CA THR A 118 7.32 -10.14 -0.42
C THR A 118 6.26 -9.33 0.30
N ILE A 119 6.11 -8.04 -0.01
CA ILE A 119 5.04 -7.21 0.54
C ILE A 119 3.74 -7.53 -0.20
N PRO A 120 2.70 -8.07 0.48
CA PRO A 120 1.45 -8.47 -0.16
C PRO A 120 0.52 -7.27 -0.36
N GLY A 121 0.96 -6.29 -1.12
CA GLY A 121 0.30 -5.00 -1.22
C GLY A 121 0.34 -4.40 -2.62
N SER A 122 0.02 -3.13 -2.65
CA SER A 122 0.23 -2.24 -3.79
C SER A 122 0.94 -0.98 -3.32
N ILE A 123 1.57 -0.29 -4.23
CA ILE A 123 2.40 0.91 -3.98
C ILE A 123 1.69 1.94 -3.09
N GLY A 124 0.39 2.18 -3.31
CA GLY A 124 -0.37 3.10 -2.45
C GLY A 124 -0.37 2.69 -0.97
N GLY A 125 -0.51 1.39 -0.71
CA GLY A 125 -0.43 0.83 0.64
C GLY A 125 0.99 0.84 1.19
N ALA A 126 2.00 0.51 0.36
CA ALA A 126 3.40 0.51 0.76
C ALA A 126 3.86 1.90 1.21
N VAL A 127 3.55 2.95 0.44
CA VAL A 127 3.87 4.34 0.81
C VAL A 127 3.09 4.75 2.08
N ARG A 128 1.77 4.52 2.12
CA ARG A 128 0.92 4.93 3.26
C ARG A 128 1.35 4.31 4.59
N MET A 129 1.85 3.09 4.56
CA MET A 129 2.24 2.32 5.74
C MET A 129 3.76 2.30 5.99
N ASN A 130 4.55 3.01 5.20
CA ASN A 130 5.99 2.83 5.21
C ASN A 130 6.34 1.34 5.28
N ALA A 131 5.83 0.57 4.32
CA ALA A 131 6.00 -0.87 4.32
C ALA A 131 7.49 -1.21 4.21
N GLY A 132 7.91 -2.23 4.93
CA GLY A 132 9.30 -2.66 4.92
C GLY A 132 9.43 -4.14 5.19
N CYS A 133 10.48 -4.72 4.62
CA CYS A 133 10.85 -6.13 4.75
C CYS A 133 12.36 -6.28 4.55
N TYR A 134 12.97 -7.25 5.23
CA TYR A 134 14.42 -7.57 5.11
C TYR A 134 15.35 -6.37 5.32
N GLY A 135 15.04 -5.52 6.30
CA GLY A 135 15.87 -4.37 6.66
C GLY A 135 15.72 -3.13 5.80
N THR A 136 14.84 -3.16 4.80
CA THR A 136 14.59 -2.06 3.88
C THR A 136 13.15 -1.59 4.00
N TYR A 137 12.94 -0.29 4.00
CA TYR A 137 11.63 0.35 4.06
C TYR A 137 11.34 1.15 2.81
N THR A 138 10.07 1.41 2.54
CA THR A 138 9.63 2.30 1.46
C THR A 138 10.32 3.65 1.53
N ALA A 139 10.48 4.21 2.74
CA ALA A 139 11.17 5.49 2.99
C ALA A 139 12.62 5.53 2.48
N ASP A 140 13.33 4.39 2.49
CA ASP A 140 14.74 4.32 2.10
C ASP A 140 14.94 4.56 0.59
N HIS A 141 13.89 4.39 -0.19
CA HIS A 141 13.88 4.52 -1.65
C HIS A 141 12.98 5.63 -2.17
N PHE A 142 12.12 6.18 -1.31
CA PHE A 142 11.08 7.11 -1.71
C PHE A 142 11.63 8.47 -2.16
N ILE A 143 11.20 8.94 -3.34
CA ILE A 143 11.54 10.27 -3.86
C ILE A 143 10.35 11.21 -3.71
N TRP A 144 9.19 10.84 -4.25
CA TRP A 144 7.96 11.64 -4.18
C TRP A 144 6.71 10.78 -4.41
N ALA A 145 5.58 11.31 -3.98
CA ALA A 145 4.25 10.78 -4.31
C ALA A 145 3.37 11.86 -4.93
N GLU A 146 2.61 11.54 -5.96
CA GLU A 146 1.50 12.38 -6.43
C GLU A 146 0.20 11.90 -5.80
N VAL A 147 -0.55 12.86 -5.29
CA VAL A 147 -1.82 12.62 -4.62
C VAL A 147 -2.90 13.52 -5.20
N VAL A 148 -4.13 13.04 -5.17
CA VAL A 148 -5.31 13.89 -5.34
C VAL A 148 -5.81 14.25 -3.95
N THR A 149 -5.86 15.54 -3.65
CA THR A 149 -6.33 16.05 -2.36
C THR A 149 -7.84 15.97 -2.22
N ARG A 150 -8.34 16.23 -1.02
CA ARG A 150 -9.78 16.30 -0.75
C ARG A 150 -10.49 17.43 -1.52
N THR A 151 -9.73 18.43 -1.98
CA THR A 151 -10.22 19.55 -2.81
C THR A 151 -10.12 19.27 -4.31
N GLY A 152 -9.64 18.09 -4.72
CA GLY A 152 -9.46 17.74 -6.13
C GLY A 152 -8.17 18.27 -6.77
N GLU A 153 -7.28 18.87 -5.98
CA GLU A 153 -5.97 19.30 -6.45
C GLU A 153 -5.02 18.11 -6.57
N ILE A 154 -4.25 18.06 -7.66
CA ILE A 154 -3.16 17.10 -7.81
C ILE A 154 -1.88 17.77 -7.33
N MET A 155 -1.26 17.21 -6.31
CA MET A 155 -0.02 17.75 -5.75
C MET A 155 1.03 16.66 -5.55
N ARG A 156 2.29 17.09 -5.49
CA ARG A 156 3.42 16.21 -5.22
C ARG A 156 3.90 16.42 -3.78
N LEU A 157 4.12 15.31 -3.07
CA LEU A 157 4.61 15.26 -1.69
C LEU A 157 6.00 14.64 -1.67
N GLY A 158 6.93 15.26 -0.95
CA GLY A 158 8.27 14.77 -0.69
C GLY A 158 8.38 13.96 0.62
N PRO A 159 9.58 13.45 0.94
CA PRO A 159 9.84 12.74 2.20
C PRO A 159 9.53 13.58 3.45
N GLU A 160 9.82 14.87 3.40
CA GLU A 160 9.59 15.84 4.48
C GLU A 160 8.10 16.06 4.76
N ASP A 161 7.24 15.98 3.72
CA ASP A 161 5.80 16.09 3.87
C ASP A 161 5.21 14.85 4.52
N LEU A 162 5.74 13.66 4.17
CA LEU A 162 5.22 12.37 4.63
C LEU A 162 5.75 11.93 5.99
N GLN A 163 6.88 12.46 6.46
CA GLN A 163 7.46 12.21 7.78
C GLN A 163 7.41 10.71 8.15
N PHE A 164 8.02 9.88 7.32
CA PHE A 164 7.97 8.43 7.45
C PHE A 164 8.40 7.95 8.84
N GLN A 165 7.57 7.11 9.45
CA GLN A 165 7.84 6.42 10.72
C GLN A 165 7.53 4.92 10.59
N TYR A 166 7.80 4.15 11.63
CA TYR A 166 7.46 2.72 11.63
C TYR A 166 5.96 2.50 11.45
N ARG A 167 5.57 1.93 10.30
CA ARG A 167 4.17 1.65 9.91
C ARG A 167 3.26 2.87 9.93
N GLN A 168 3.80 4.04 9.65
CA GLN A 168 3.06 5.31 9.67
C GLN A 168 3.67 6.34 8.74
N THR A 169 2.82 7.21 8.19
CA THR A 169 3.19 8.44 7.48
C THR A 169 2.26 9.58 7.90
N ALA A 170 2.75 10.82 7.90
CA ALA A 170 1.93 12.02 7.99
C ALA A 170 1.17 12.20 6.67
N TRP A 171 -0.08 11.73 6.62
CA TRP A 171 -0.86 11.69 5.39
C TRP A 171 -1.91 12.80 5.39
N PRO A 172 -2.02 13.61 4.32
CA PRO A 172 -3.08 14.61 4.22
C PRO A 172 -4.47 13.94 4.29
N GLU A 173 -5.37 14.47 5.10
CA GLU A 173 -6.68 13.88 5.31
C GLU A 173 -7.46 13.75 4.01
N GLY A 174 -8.00 12.55 3.75
CA GLY A 174 -8.77 12.24 2.55
C GLY A 174 -8.02 12.27 1.23
N ALA A 175 -6.70 12.49 1.24
CA ALA A 175 -5.91 12.44 0.01
C ALA A 175 -5.75 11.00 -0.51
N VAL A 176 -5.75 10.85 -1.82
CA VAL A 176 -5.60 9.57 -2.53
C VAL A 176 -4.31 9.57 -3.33
N LEU A 177 -3.40 8.66 -3.01
CA LEU A 177 -2.17 8.47 -3.79
C LEU A 177 -2.52 7.90 -5.16
N ILE A 178 -1.96 8.49 -6.22
CA ILE A 178 -2.16 8.03 -7.59
C ILE A 178 -0.89 7.42 -8.20
N ARG A 179 0.30 7.89 -7.85
CA ARG A 179 1.59 7.28 -8.22
C ARG A 179 2.71 7.75 -7.30
N ALA A 180 3.80 6.99 -7.25
CA ALA A 180 5.00 7.35 -6.49
C ALA A 180 6.27 7.01 -7.26
N ALA A 181 7.37 7.70 -6.94
CA ALA A 181 8.69 7.47 -7.49
C ALA A 181 9.65 6.97 -6.41
N PHE A 182 10.52 6.06 -6.82
CA PHE A 182 11.51 5.43 -5.97
C PHE A 182 12.88 5.47 -6.64
N GLU A 183 13.92 5.80 -5.90
CA GLU A 183 15.29 5.63 -6.31
C GLU A 183 15.73 4.19 -6.04
N ALA A 184 16.32 3.55 -7.03
CA ALA A 184 16.82 2.19 -6.91
C ALA A 184 18.31 2.12 -7.25
N SER A 185 19.05 1.34 -6.49
CA SER A 185 20.46 1.07 -6.79
C SER A 185 20.59 0.07 -7.95
N ASN A 186 21.70 0.17 -8.70
CA ASN A 186 22.00 -0.78 -9.77
C ASN A 186 22.36 -2.14 -9.19
N GLY A 187 21.94 -3.20 -9.89
CA GLY A 187 22.24 -4.59 -9.58
C GLY A 187 22.24 -5.46 -10.82
N VAL A 188 22.68 -6.69 -10.68
CA VAL A 188 22.65 -7.69 -11.76
C VAL A 188 21.28 -8.36 -11.76
N PRO A 189 20.51 -8.33 -12.87
CA PRO A 189 19.15 -8.88 -12.92
C PRO A 189 19.04 -10.30 -12.36
N GLU A 190 19.96 -11.20 -12.72
CA GLU A 190 19.96 -12.59 -12.29
C GLU A 190 20.10 -12.71 -10.76
N GLU A 191 20.98 -11.90 -10.14
CA GLU A 191 21.18 -11.88 -8.70
C GLU A 191 19.95 -11.29 -7.97
N LEU A 192 19.33 -10.25 -8.53
CA LEU A 192 18.10 -9.65 -7.99
C LEU A 192 16.95 -10.66 -8.02
N HIS A 193 16.81 -11.40 -9.11
CA HIS A 193 15.80 -12.46 -9.20
C HIS A 193 16.09 -13.61 -8.23
N ALA A 194 17.34 -14.06 -8.11
CA ALA A 194 17.72 -15.08 -7.13
C ALA A 194 17.38 -14.65 -5.70
N ARG A 195 17.73 -13.42 -5.31
CA ARG A 195 17.39 -12.84 -4.00
C ARG A 195 15.88 -12.82 -3.75
N MET A 196 15.07 -12.42 -4.73
CA MET A 196 13.61 -12.44 -4.60
C MET A 196 13.06 -13.84 -4.38
N GLN A 197 13.64 -14.87 -5.01
CA GLN A 197 13.24 -16.27 -4.80
C GLN A 197 13.61 -16.77 -3.39
N GLU A 198 14.79 -16.45 -2.91
CA GLU A 198 15.20 -16.77 -1.53
C GLU A 198 14.29 -16.10 -0.49
N GLN A 199 13.94 -14.82 -0.71
CA GLN A 199 13.00 -14.10 0.17
C GLN A 199 11.62 -14.74 0.19
N LEU A 200 11.12 -15.18 -0.96
CA LEU A 200 9.84 -15.91 -1.04
C LEU A 200 9.89 -17.24 -0.31
N ALA A 201 10.93 -18.05 -0.55
CA ALA A 201 11.11 -19.34 0.11
C ALA A 201 11.14 -19.16 1.64
N LYS A 202 11.94 -18.22 2.13
CA LYS A 202 12.01 -17.89 3.58
C LYS A 202 10.67 -17.46 4.15
N ARG A 203 9.90 -16.69 3.37
CA ARG A 203 8.56 -16.26 3.80
C ARG A 203 7.59 -17.43 3.89
N ASP A 204 7.61 -18.34 2.90
CA ASP A 204 6.73 -19.52 2.87
C ASP A 204 7.04 -20.50 4.01
N GLU A 205 8.30 -20.55 4.47
CA GLU A 205 8.71 -21.35 5.63
C GLU A 205 8.28 -20.72 6.97
N THR A 206 8.23 -19.39 7.06
CA THR A 206 8.07 -18.69 8.35
C THR A 206 6.71 -18.04 8.55
N GLN A 207 5.86 -17.97 7.53
CA GLN A 207 4.56 -17.31 7.59
C GLN A 207 3.46 -18.16 6.95
N PRO A 208 2.21 -18.07 7.43
CA PRO A 208 1.07 -18.79 6.87
C PRO A 208 0.59 -18.13 5.56
N THR A 209 1.44 -18.16 4.52
CA THR A 209 1.19 -17.47 3.23
C THR A 209 -0.02 -18.00 2.47
N LYS A 210 -0.45 -19.25 2.76
CA LYS A 210 -1.60 -19.90 2.13
C LYS A 210 -2.92 -19.64 2.85
N ASP A 211 -2.86 -19.14 4.08
CA ASP A 211 -4.03 -18.91 4.91
C ASP A 211 -4.60 -17.51 4.68
N ARG A 212 -5.89 -17.36 4.98
CA ARG A 212 -6.56 -16.06 4.97
C ARG A 212 -6.21 -15.31 6.25
N THR A 213 -5.23 -14.45 6.19
CA THR A 213 -4.79 -13.64 7.34
C THR A 213 -4.78 -12.16 6.98
N ALA A 214 -4.80 -11.29 7.97
CA ALA A 214 -4.62 -9.85 7.82
C ALA A 214 -3.19 -9.41 8.22
N GLY A 215 -2.24 -10.36 8.33
CA GLY A 215 -0.89 -10.13 8.84
C GLY A 215 -0.84 -9.98 10.36
N SER A 216 0.23 -9.38 10.87
CA SER A 216 0.40 -9.17 12.32
C SER A 216 -0.64 -8.19 12.85
N THR A 217 -1.43 -8.62 13.83
CA THR A 217 -2.49 -7.81 14.45
C THR A 217 -1.91 -6.72 15.35
N PHE A 218 -0.81 -7.01 16.04
CA PHE A 218 -0.17 -6.10 16.98
C PHE A 218 1.14 -5.54 16.40
N ARG A 219 1.39 -4.26 16.66
CA ARG A 219 2.69 -3.65 16.36
C ARG A 219 3.74 -4.18 17.33
N ASN A 220 4.95 -4.37 16.83
CA ASN A 220 6.07 -4.61 17.71
C ASN A 220 6.35 -3.36 18.57
N PRO A 221 6.84 -3.51 19.80
CA PRO A 221 7.34 -2.41 20.60
C PRO A 221 8.41 -1.60 19.85
N ALA A 222 8.59 -0.33 20.22
CA ALA A 222 9.64 0.51 19.66
C ALA A 222 11.03 -0.15 19.83
N GLY A 223 11.82 -0.17 18.77
CA GLY A 223 13.14 -0.83 18.76
C GLY A 223 13.13 -2.34 18.47
N PHE A 224 11.95 -2.98 18.41
CA PHE A 224 11.81 -4.41 18.15
C PHE A 224 11.11 -4.73 16.81
N SER A 225 11.11 -3.79 15.89
CA SER A 225 10.62 -4.02 14.53
C SER A 225 11.53 -5.00 13.80
N SER A 226 10.94 -5.84 12.93
CA SER A 226 11.75 -6.69 12.04
C SER A 226 12.46 -5.84 11.02
N THR A 227 13.68 -5.44 11.30
CA THR A 227 14.53 -4.72 10.35
C THR A 227 15.24 -5.66 9.40
N GLY A 228 15.36 -6.95 9.76
CA GLY A 228 16.17 -7.93 9.04
C GLY A 228 17.68 -7.72 9.18
N ARG A 229 18.09 -6.80 10.06
CA ARG A 229 19.51 -6.57 10.38
C ARG A 229 20.01 -7.66 11.33
N ALA A 230 21.33 -7.89 11.33
CA ALA A 230 21.96 -8.90 12.18
C ALA A 230 21.82 -8.58 13.69
N ASP A 231 21.67 -7.30 14.03
CA ASP A 231 21.47 -6.78 15.38
C ASP A 231 19.99 -6.63 15.79
N ASP A 232 19.06 -7.13 14.95
CA ASP A 232 17.63 -7.05 15.21
C ASP A 232 17.25 -7.96 16.40
N SER A 233 16.75 -7.37 17.47
CA SER A 233 16.27 -8.12 18.63
C SER A 233 14.90 -8.74 18.34
N HIS A 234 14.75 -10.04 18.67
CA HIS A 234 13.51 -10.78 18.48
C HIS A 234 12.74 -11.01 19.79
N ASP A 235 13.31 -10.71 20.93
CA ASP A 235 12.81 -11.11 22.24
C ASP A 235 11.48 -10.48 22.64
N LEU A 236 11.23 -9.24 22.16
CA LEU A 236 9.98 -8.52 22.42
C LEU A 236 9.13 -8.30 21.16
N LYS A 237 9.32 -9.12 20.12
CA LYS A 237 8.36 -9.09 19.00
C LYS A 237 6.99 -9.51 19.49
N ALA A 238 5.95 -8.82 19.08
CA ALA A 238 4.59 -9.04 19.56
C ALA A 238 4.16 -10.51 19.46
N TRP A 239 4.44 -11.18 18.35
CA TRP A 239 4.11 -12.60 18.16
C TRP A 239 4.82 -13.50 19.17
N LYS A 240 6.11 -13.20 19.46
CA LYS A 240 6.88 -14.02 20.41
C LYS A 240 6.40 -13.82 21.84
N VAL A 241 6.13 -12.58 22.24
CA VAL A 241 5.57 -12.27 23.57
C VAL A 241 4.24 -12.96 23.79
N ILE A 242 3.40 -13.05 22.74
CA ILE A 242 2.11 -13.75 22.80
C ILE A 242 2.33 -15.26 22.90
N ASP A 243 3.24 -15.83 22.10
CA ASP A 243 3.57 -17.26 22.10
C ASP A 243 4.16 -17.70 23.44
N ASP A 244 5.07 -16.92 24.02
CA ASP A 244 5.69 -17.17 25.32
C ASP A 244 4.67 -17.06 26.49
N ALA A 245 3.57 -16.35 26.31
CA ALA A 245 2.53 -16.19 27.32
C ALA A 245 1.52 -17.35 27.38
N GLY A 246 1.50 -18.25 26.40
CA GLY A 246 0.59 -19.43 26.30
C GLY A 246 -0.67 -19.06 25.57
#